data_8047b0ae5c8f2c7c425613a797ac3395
#
_entry.id   8047b0ae5c8f2c7c425613a797ac3395
#
_cell.length_a   1.000
_cell.length_b   1.000
_cell.length_c   1.000
_cell.angle_alpha   90.00
_cell.angle_beta   90.00
_cell.angle_gamma   90.00
#
_symmetry.space_group_name_H-M   'P 1'
#
loop_
_entity.id
_entity.type
_entity.pdbx_description
1 polymer ?
#
loop_
_entity_poly.entity_id
_entity_poly.type
_entity_poly.pdbx_seq_one_letter_code
_entity_poly.pdbx_strand_id
1 'polypeptide(L)' 'MSGVAYRYELRRGDEVIATGHMTREYALTVGEEITIGKRAGIARSIEPRLGETELHLVIQLVSPRRR' A
#
# COMPACT_ATOMS: atom_id res chain seq x y z
N MET A 1 -0.84 20.47 10.13
CA MET A 1 -1.38 19.27 9.82
C MET A 1 -0.44 18.38 9.19
N SER A 2 -0.37 17.26 9.63
CA SER A 2 0.57 16.35 9.06
C SER A 2 -0.17 15.13 8.57
N GLY A 3 0.46 14.43 7.71
CA GLY A 3 -0.15 13.26 7.15
C GLY A 3 0.49 12.99 5.82
N VAL A 4 0.51 11.75 5.45
CA VAL A 4 1.08 11.35 4.18
C VAL A 4 -0.02 10.67 3.38
N ALA A 5 -0.28 11.19 2.20
CA ALA A 5 -1.32 10.65 1.36
C ALA A 5 -0.74 9.65 0.40
N TYR A 6 -1.44 8.54 0.24
CA TYR A 6 -1.00 7.46 -0.63
C TYR A 6 -2.10 7.08 -1.59
N ARG A 7 -1.67 6.71 -2.79
CA ARG A 7 -2.54 6.08 -3.74
C ARG A 7 -2.05 4.66 -3.85
N TYR A 8 -2.85 3.69 -3.41
CA TYR A 8 -2.36 2.34 -3.28
C TYR A 8 -2.91 1.41 -4.35
N GLU A 9 -2.15 0.36 -4.61
CA GLU A 9 -2.56 -0.77 -5.41
C GLU A 9 -2.39 -2.00 -4.58
N LEU A 10 -3.44 -2.81 -4.48
CA LEU A 10 -3.34 -4.10 -3.86
C LEU A 10 -3.07 -5.12 -4.95
N ARG A 11 -2.04 -5.89 -4.78
CA ARG A 11 -1.66 -6.88 -5.77
C ARG A 11 -1.66 -8.27 -5.18
N ARG A 12 -2.08 -9.21 -5.98
CA ARG A 12 -1.94 -10.62 -5.66
C ARG A 12 -1.04 -11.19 -6.73
N GLY A 13 0.21 -11.49 -6.37
CA GLY A 13 1.19 -11.81 -7.37
C GLY A 13 1.41 -10.60 -8.26
N ASP A 14 1.19 -10.76 -9.54
CA ASP A 14 1.36 -9.66 -10.49
C ASP A 14 0.07 -8.95 -10.83
N GLU A 15 -1.02 -9.41 -10.25
CA GLU A 15 -2.32 -8.88 -10.62
C GLU A 15 -2.76 -7.78 -9.67
N VAL A 16 -3.21 -6.66 -10.21
CA VAL A 16 -3.77 -5.58 -9.41
C VAL A 16 -5.22 -5.91 -9.17
N ILE A 17 -5.60 -6.12 -7.92
CA ILE A 17 -6.96 -6.50 -7.60
C ILE A 17 -7.79 -5.36 -7.04
N ALA A 18 -7.14 -4.29 -6.61
CA ALA A 18 -7.88 -3.14 -6.07
C ALA A 18 -6.95 -1.94 -6.02
N THR A 19 -7.52 -0.77 -6.06
CA THR A 19 -6.79 0.46 -5.90
C THR A 19 -7.59 1.38 -5.00
N GLY A 20 -6.93 2.38 -4.44
CA GLY A 20 -7.62 3.33 -3.60
C GLY A 20 -6.66 4.38 -3.09
N HIS A 21 -7.15 5.15 -2.13
CA HIS A 21 -6.38 6.23 -1.53
C HIS A 21 -6.45 6.10 -0.03
N MET A 22 -5.40 6.50 0.64
CA MET A 22 -5.43 6.55 2.09
C MET A 22 -4.46 7.58 2.60
N THR A 23 -4.64 7.96 3.84
CA THR A 23 -3.77 8.92 4.51
C THR A 23 -3.31 8.32 5.81
N ARG A 24 -2.03 8.47 6.11
CA ARG A 24 -1.47 7.99 7.36
C ARG A 24 -0.81 9.14 8.09
N GLU A 25 -0.78 9.04 9.41
CA GLU A 25 -0.12 10.06 10.20
C GLU A 25 1.39 10.03 10.01
N TYR A 26 1.92 8.86 9.76
CA TYR A 26 3.35 8.69 9.61
C TYR A 26 3.66 8.05 8.28
N ALA A 27 4.84 8.32 7.78
CA ALA A 27 5.26 7.71 6.53
C ALA A 27 5.41 6.20 6.70
N LEU A 28 4.93 5.47 5.72
CA LEU A 28 5.08 4.02 5.72
C LEU A 28 6.47 3.67 5.24
N THR A 29 6.91 2.48 5.61
CA THR A 29 8.23 1.98 5.23
C THR A 29 8.04 0.73 4.37
N VAL A 30 8.88 0.58 3.37
CA VAL A 30 8.85 -0.62 2.55
C VAL A 30 9.12 -1.83 3.46
N GLY A 31 8.29 -2.84 3.32
CA GLY A 31 8.36 -4.03 4.18
C GLY A 31 7.37 -4.00 5.32
N GLU A 32 6.73 -2.88 5.54
CA GLU A 32 5.80 -2.75 6.65
C GLU A 32 4.48 -3.43 6.32
N GLU A 33 3.90 -4.07 7.32
CA GLU A 33 2.63 -4.75 7.13
C GLU A 33 1.48 -3.74 7.19
N ILE A 34 0.56 -3.86 6.26
CA ILE A 34 -0.54 -2.93 6.13
C ILE A 34 -1.84 -3.70 5.97
N THR A 35 -2.88 -3.26 6.66
CA THR A 35 -4.18 -3.87 6.52
C THR A 35 -5.11 -2.88 5.85
N ILE A 36 -5.74 -3.30 4.76
CA ILE A 36 -6.72 -2.50 4.04
C ILE A 36 -8.02 -3.28 4.08
N GLY A 37 -8.98 -2.75 4.82
CA GLY A 37 -10.23 -3.47 5.02
C GLY A 37 -9.94 -4.77 5.74
N LYS A 38 -10.26 -5.87 5.11
CA LYS A 38 -10.02 -7.19 5.69
C LYS A 38 -8.82 -7.88 5.11
N ARG A 39 -8.04 -7.17 4.32
CA ARG A 39 -6.92 -7.77 3.63
C ARG A 39 -5.62 -7.26 4.21
N ALA A 40 -4.69 -8.16 4.42
CA ALA A 40 -3.39 -7.82 4.94
C ALA A 40 -2.37 -7.96 3.83
N GLY A 41 -1.40 -7.07 3.83
CA GLY A 41 -0.36 -7.12 2.83
C GLY A 41 0.87 -6.43 3.35
N ILE A 42 1.88 -6.39 2.51
CA ILE A 42 3.16 -5.79 2.86
C ILE A 42 3.47 -4.72 1.84
N ALA A 43 3.91 -3.58 2.33
CA ALA A 43 4.29 -2.47 1.47
C ALA A 43 5.49 -2.91 0.65
N ARG A 44 5.30 -3.00 -0.66
CA ARG A 44 6.33 -3.48 -1.54
C ARG A 44 7.15 -2.37 -2.13
N SER A 45 6.50 -1.27 -2.47
CA SER A 45 7.22 -0.12 -2.95
C SER A 45 6.44 1.13 -2.62
N ILE A 46 7.16 2.21 -2.39
CA ILE A 46 6.57 3.49 -2.07
C ILE A 46 7.37 4.50 -2.87
N GLU A 47 6.72 5.15 -3.83
CA GLU A 47 7.44 6.04 -4.74
C GLU A 47 6.67 7.31 -4.99
N PRO A 48 7.36 8.43 -5.02
CA PRO A 48 6.70 9.68 -5.44
C PRO A 48 6.54 9.66 -6.94
N ARG A 49 5.53 10.34 -7.41
CA ARG A 49 5.30 10.51 -8.84
C ARG A 49 5.32 11.98 -9.16
N LEU A 50 5.97 12.30 -10.24
CA LEU A 50 6.11 13.67 -10.65
C LEU A 50 4.74 14.26 -10.94
N GLY A 51 4.48 15.43 -10.37
CA GLY A 51 3.21 16.08 -10.61
C GLY A 51 2.08 15.59 -9.73
N GLU A 52 2.35 14.68 -8.81
CA GLU A 52 1.32 14.17 -7.92
C GLU A 52 1.65 14.46 -6.48
N THR A 53 0.63 14.71 -5.69
CA THR A 53 0.82 14.98 -4.27
C THR A 53 0.78 13.71 -3.44
N GLU A 54 0.29 12.61 -4.00
CA GLU A 54 0.22 11.35 -3.29
C GLU A 54 1.39 10.47 -3.68
N LEU A 55 1.87 9.71 -2.72
CA LEU A 55 2.88 8.71 -3.00
C LEU A 55 2.20 7.46 -3.55
N HIS A 56 2.84 6.80 -4.47
CA HIS A 56 2.32 5.56 -5.01
C HIS A 56 2.80 4.40 -4.16
N LEU A 57 1.87 3.63 -3.65
CA LEU A 57 2.15 2.55 -2.73
C LEU A 57 1.66 1.24 -3.35
N VAL A 58 2.56 0.29 -3.46
CA VAL A 58 2.21 -1.04 -3.94
C VAL A 58 2.20 -1.98 -2.75
N ILE A 59 1.08 -2.62 -2.53
CA ILE A 59 0.91 -3.55 -1.42
C ILE A 59 0.73 -4.95 -1.98
N GLN A 60 1.60 -5.85 -1.57
CA GLN A 60 1.53 -7.23 -1.98
C GLN A 60 0.74 -8.01 -0.94
N LEU A 61 -0.39 -8.57 -1.33
CA LEU A 61 -1.21 -9.30 -0.39
C LEU A 61 -0.51 -10.54 0.10
N VAL A 62 -0.70 -10.82 1.36
CA VAL A 62 -0.13 -11.98 1.99
C VAL A 62 -1.21 -13.02 2.12
N SER A 63 -1.02 -14.16 1.48
CA SER A 63 -2.00 -15.23 1.60
C SER A 63 -1.75 -15.98 2.88
N PRO A 64 -2.81 -16.33 3.60
CA PRO A 64 -2.64 -17.16 4.79
C PRO A 64 -2.05 -18.49 4.36
N ARG A 65 -1.06 -18.95 5.09
CA ARG A 65 -0.53 -20.25 4.80
C ARG A 65 -1.30 -21.22 5.52
N ARG A 66 -1.58 -22.24 4.90
CA ARG A 66 -2.27 -23.21 5.57
C ARG A 66 -1.39 -24.29 5.66
N ARG A 67 -1.39 -24.91 6.49
CA ARG A 67 -0.55 -25.92 6.57
C ARG A 67 -0.95 -26.91 7.04
#